data_59d7e5b981c497b6b8fc08427916bb42
#
_entry.id   59d7e5b981c497b6b8fc08427916bb42
#
_cell.length_a   1.000
_cell.length_b   1.000
_cell.length_c   1.000
_cell.angle_alpha   90.00
_cell.angle_beta   90.00
_cell.angle_gamma   90.00
#
_symmetry.space_group_name_H-M   'P 1'
#
loop_
_entity.id
_entity.type
_entity.pdbx_description
1 polymer ?
#
loop_
_entity_poly.entity_id
_entity_poly.type
_entity_poly.pdbx_seq_one_letter_code
_entity_poly.pdbx_strand_id
1 'polypeptide(L)'
;MKLTILGGGGFRVPLVYGALLTDRGEGRVTEVVLHDLDDSRLYAVARVLAEQAATVPDAPTVTATTDLDEALRGADFIFSAIRVGGLEGRANDERVALAQGVLGQETVGAGGIAYGLRTVPVAVDIAQRVARLAPDAWVINFTNPAGLVTEAMSRHLGDRVIGICDSPVGLGRRIATVLGADPREAFIDYVGLNHLGWVRGLRVAGRDELPRLLADPDLLGSFEEGKLFGTDWLQSLGAIPNEYLHYYYFNRETVRAYTEVEKTRGAFLRDQQAQFYDEMKRPDTAALTAWDRTRAEREATYMAENRETAGAGERDADDLSGGYEKVALALMRAIARDERTTLILNVRNQGALSVLDTDAVIEVPCLVDANGAHPVAVDPLPDHATGLVCAVKGVEREVLAAAENGSRTTAVKAFALHPLVDSVNVARRLVEGYTEVHPGLAYLK
;
A
#
# COMPACT_ATOMS: atom_id res chain seq x y z
N MET A 1 -7.61 -16.43 -18.01
CA MET A 1 -6.26 -15.90 -17.67
C MET A 1 -5.80 -16.51 -16.35
N LYS A 2 -4.47 -16.56 -16.16
CA LYS A 2 -3.80 -17.01 -14.94
C LYS A 2 -3.33 -15.82 -14.10
N LEU A 3 -3.73 -15.76 -12.83
CA LEU A 3 -3.23 -14.83 -11.83
C LEU A 3 -2.32 -15.56 -10.85
N THR A 4 -1.08 -15.13 -10.71
CA THR A 4 -0.19 -15.59 -9.64
C THR A 4 -0.20 -14.58 -8.49
N ILE A 5 -0.42 -15.04 -7.26
CA ILE A 5 -0.41 -14.20 -6.06
C ILE A 5 0.84 -14.53 -5.25
N LEU A 6 1.81 -13.61 -5.23
CA LEU A 6 3.00 -13.69 -4.38
C LEU A 6 2.66 -13.16 -2.98
N GLY A 7 2.99 -13.93 -1.94
CA GLY A 7 2.44 -13.75 -0.60
C GLY A 7 1.05 -14.39 -0.50
N GLY A 8 0.85 -15.51 -1.22
CA GLY A 8 -0.42 -16.24 -1.34
C GLY A 8 -0.95 -16.80 -0.01
N GLY A 9 -0.09 -16.98 0.99
CA GLY A 9 -0.46 -17.29 2.37
C GLY A 9 -0.87 -16.07 3.19
N GLY A 10 -0.96 -14.88 2.59
CA GLY A 10 -1.27 -13.62 3.26
C GLY A 10 -2.74 -13.47 3.65
N PHE A 11 -2.97 -12.90 4.83
CA PHE A 11 -4.31 -12.73 5.41
C PHE A 11 -5.31 -11.94 4.52
N ARG A 12 -4.81 -11.09 3.60
CA ARG A 12 -5.65 -10.27 2.72
C ARG A 12 -5.98 -10.93 1.37
N VAL A 13 -5.39 -12.06 1.03
CA VAL A 13 -5.61 -12.79 -0.24
C VAL A 13 -7.08 -13.12 -0.49
N PRO A 14 -7.89 -13.52 0.53
CA PRO A 14 -9.32 -13.78 0.31
C PRO A 14 -10.11 -12.58 -0.21
N LEU A 15 -9.68 -11.33 0.04
CA LEU A 15 -10.32 -10.15 -0.55
C LEU A 15 -10.11 -10.09 -2.07
N VAL A 16 -8.88 -10.35 -2.52
CA VAL A 16 -8.56 -10.38 -3.96
C VAL A 16 -9.37 -11.50 -4.65
N TYR A 17 -9.38 -12.69 -4.07
CA TYR A 17 -10.13 -13.80 -4.63
C TYR A 17 -11.63 -13.52 -4.63
N GLY A 18 -12.18 -12.96 -3.56
CA GLY A 18 -13.59 -12.52 -3.50
C GLY A 18 -13.95 -11.54 -4.60
N ALA A 19 -13.06 -10.58 -4.95
CA ALA A 19 -13.27 -9.70 -6.09
C ALA A 19 -13.29 -10.45 -7.41
N LEU A 20 -12.39 -11.43 -7.62
CA LEU A 20 -12.41 -12.28 -8.83
C LEU A 20 -13.71 -13.08 -8.97
N LEU A 21 -14.29 -13.53 -7.86
CA LEU A 21 -15.57 -14.24 -7.87
C LEU A 21 -16.74 -13.39 -8.39
N THR A 22 -16.62 -12.06 -8.39
CA THR A 22 -17.65 -11.15 -8.93
C THR A 22 -17.51 -10.93 -10.43
N ASP A 23 -16.35 -11.24 -11.03
CA ASP A 23 -16.09 -11.02 -12.45
C ASP A 23 -16.61 -12.20 -13.31
N ARG A 24 -17.57 -11.90 -14.19
CA ARG A 24 -18.21 -12.87 -15.09
C ARG A 24 -17.91 -12.61 -16.57
N GLY A 25 -17.12 -11.59 -16.87
CA GLY A 25 -16.81 -11.19 -18.22
C GLY A 25 -15.92 -12.20 -18.97
N GLU A 26 -15.97 -12.15 -20.30
CA GLU A 26 -15.02 -12.87 -21.14
C GLU A 26 -13.59 -12.38 -20.84
N GLY A 27 -12.60 -13.26 -20.95
CA GLY A 27 -11.22 -12.93 -20.61
C GLY A 27 -10.98 -12.69 -19.10
N ARG A 28 -11.84 -13.22 -18.21
CA ARG A 28 -11.62 -13.15 -16.75
C ARG A 28 -10.50 -14.08 -16.28
N VAL A 29 -10.04 -13.88 -15.06
CA VAL A 29 -9.16 -14.84 -14.40
C VAL A 29 -9.91 -16.16 -14.14
N THR A 30 -9.34 -17.27 -14.57
CA THR A 30 -9.89 -18.62 -14.41
C THR A 30 -8.98 -19.55 -13.62
N GLU A 31 -7.72 -19.14 -13.43
CA GLU A 31 -6.71 -19.87 -12.67
C GLU A 31 -6.00 -18.91 -11.71
N VAL A 32 -5.90 -19.31 -10.44
CA VAL A 32 -5.15 -18.59 -9.41
C VAL A 32 -4.10 -19.52 -8.85
N VAL A 33 -2.85 -19.06 -8.87
CA VAL A 33 -1.72 -19.74 -8.23
C VAL A 33 -1.28 -18.95 -7.01
N LEU A 34 -1.36 -19.56 -5.84
CA LEU A 34 -0.86 -19.00 -4.59
C LEU A 34 0.60 -19.41 -4.40
N HIS A 35 1.49 -18.42 -4.23
CA HIS A 35 2.88 -18.66 -3.86
C HIS A 35 3.20 -18.01 -2.53
N ASP A 36 3.78 -18.75 -1.60
CA ASP A 36 4.35 -18.26 -0.34
C ASP A 36 5.52 -19.16 0.08
N LEU A 37 6.35 -18.68 0.98
CA LEU A 37 7.43 -19.48 1.57
C LEU A 37 6.93 -20.39 2.73
N ASP A 38 5.72 -20.15 3.23
CA ASP A 38 5.10 -20.87 4.34
C ASP A 38 3.92 -21.73 3.85
N ASP A 39 4.15 -23.01 3.70
CA ASP A 39 3.17 -23.99 3.24
C ASP A 39 1.93 -24.07 4.15
N SER A 40 2.11 -23.88 5.47
CA SER A 40 1.01 -23.89 6.43
C SER A 40 0.06 -22.71 6.24
N ARG A 41 0.60 -21.54 5.89
CA ARG A 41 -0.20 -20.35 5.55
C ARG A 41 -0.90 -20.51 4.20
N LEU A 42 -0.22 -21.08 3.20
CA LEU A 42 -0.85 -21.42 1.91
C LEU A 42 -2.06 -22.33 2.13
N TYR A 43 -1.90 -23.40 2.93
CA TYR A 43 -2.98 -24.30 3.26
C TYR A 43 -4.16 -23.59 3.95
N ALA A 44 -3.87 -22.75 4.95
CA ALA A 44 -4.89 -21.98 5.66
C ALA A 44 -5.70 -21.06 4.74
N VAL A 45 -5.01 -20.29 3.88
CA VAL A 45 -5.67 -19.39 2.93
C VAL A 45 -6.44 -20.18 1.87
N ALA A 46 -5.88 -21.26 1.32
CA ALA A 46 -6.55 -22.08 0.32
C ALA A 46 -7.89 -22.65 0.86
N ARG A 47 -7.98 -23.00 2.15
CA ARG A 47 -9.25 -23.41 2.77
C ARG A 47 -10.27 -22.29 2.79
N VAL A 48 -9.87 -21.06 3.12
CA VAL A 48 -10.77 -19.89 3.07
C VAL A 48 -11.28 -19.68 1.65
N LEU A 49 -10.39 -19.73 0.64
CA LEU A 49 -10.77 -19.55 -0.76
C LEU A 49 -11.71 -20.68 -1.25
N ALA A 50 -11.49 -21.90 -0.83
CA ALA A 50 -12.37 -23.03 -1.17
C ALA A 50 -13.79 -22.83 -0.62
N GLU A 51 -13.93 -22.34 0.62
CA GLU A 51 -15.25 -22.01 1.19
C GLU A 51 -15.89 -20.80 0.50
N GLN A 52 -15.14 -19.77 0.10
CA GLN A 52 -15.65 -18.66 -0.72
C GLN A 52 -16.17 -19.14 -2.09
N ALA A 53 -15.48 -20.09 -2.71
CA ALA A 53 -15.84 -20.62 -4.03
C ALA A 53 -17.02 -21.60 -4.01
N ALA A 54 -17.33 -22.20 -2.87
CA ALA A 54 -18.23 -23.35 -2.75
C ALA A 54 -19.63 -23.15 -3.38
N THR A 55 -20.13 -21.91 -3.36
CA THR A 55 -21.47 -21.56 -3.89
C THR A 55 -21.41 -20.78 -5.21
N VAL A 56 -20.22 -20.57 -5.76
CA VAL A 56 -19.98 -19.72 -6.93
C VAL A 56 -19.73 -20.60 -8.17
N PRO A 57 -20.66 -20.67 -9.13
CA PRO A 57 -20.43 -21.41 -10.37
C PRO A 57 -19.21 -20.87 -11.13
N ASP A 58 -18.43 -21.76 -11.73
CA ASP A 58 -17.25 -21.41 -12.53
C ASP A 58 -16.24 -20.50 -11.81
N ALA A 59 -16.09 -20.68 -10.49
CA ALA A 59 -15.07 -20.01 -9.73
C ALA A 59 -13.67 -20.34 -10.28
N PRO A 60 -12.71 -19.39 -10.24
CA PRO A 60 -11.33 -19.66 -10.62
C PRO A 60 -10.77 -20.85 -9.84
N THR A 61 -10.07 -21.76 -10.53
CA THR A 61 -9.33 -22.84 -9.85
C THR A 61 -8.17 -22.27 -9.05
N VAL A 62 -7.91 -22.85 -7.89
CA VAL A 62 -6.83 -22.41 -6.99
C VAL A 62 -5.82 -23.54 -6.81
N THR A 63 -4.57 -23.25 -7.08
CA THR A 63 -3.42 -24.10 -6.76
C THR A 63 -2.43 -23.35 -5.85
N ALA A 64 -1.59 -24.07 -5.13
CA ALA A 64 -0.61 -23.50 -4.24
C ALA A 64 0.75 -24.17 -4.43
N THR A 65 1.81 -23.38 -4.37
CA THR A 65 3.20 -23.87 -4.47
C THR A 65 4.16 -22.98 -3.68
N THR A 66 5.23 -23.59 -3.16
CA THR A 66 6.35 -22.87 -2.55
C THR A 66 7.49 -22.60 -3.55
N ASP A 67 7.36 -23.09 -4.78
CA ASP A 67 8.31 -22.83 -5.87
C ASP A 67 7.90 -21.57 -6.66
N LEU A 68 8.71 -20.51 -6.51
CA LEU A 68 8.46 -19.24 -7.18
C LEU A 68 8.51 -19.37 -8.71
N ASP A 69 9.47 -20.11 -9.24
CA ASP A 69 9.64 -20.26 -10.70
C ASP A 69 8.46 -21.04 -11.31
N GLU A 70 7.91 -22.04 -10.60
CA GLU A 70 6.70 -22.73 -10.98
C GLU A 70 5.49 -21.78 -10.98
N ALA A 71 5.34 -20.98 -9.93
CA ALA A 71 4.23 -20.04 -9.83
C ALA A 71 4.21 -19.00 -10.94
N LEU A 72 5.37 -18.51 -11.36
CA LEU A 72 5.51 -17.45 -12.37
C LEU A 72 5.24 -17.92 -13.79
N ARG A 73 5.56 -19.18 -14.13
CA ARG A 73 5.40 -19.66 -15.52
C ARG A 73 3.96 -19.58 -16.00
N GLY A 74 3.77 -18.93 -17.15
CA GLY A 74 2.47 -18.79 -17.80
C GLY A 74 1.50 -17.84 -17.08
N ALA A 75 1.97 -17.02 -16.15
CA ALA A 75 1.15 -15.98 -15.54
C ALA A 75 0.86 -14.87 -16.56
N ASP A 76 -0.40 -14.44 -16.64
CA ASP A 76 -0.83 -13.22 -17.34
C ASP A 76 -0.71 -12.01 -16.41
N PHE A 77 -1.06 -12.21 -15.13
CA PHE A 77 -0.95 -11.22 -14.08
C PHE A 77 -0.24 -11.80 -12.85
N ILE A 78 0.53 -10.97 -12.19
CA ILE A 78 1.21 -11.29 -10.93
C ILE A 78 0.81 -10.24 -9.91
N PHE A 79 0.09 -10.63 -8.86
CA PHE A 79 -0.25 -9.77 -7.74
C PHE A 79 0.79 -9.96 -6.63
N SER A 80 1.62 -8.94 -6.40
CA SER A 80 2.65 -9.00 -5.37
C SER A 80 2.16 -8.37 -4.06
N ALA A 81 2.02 -9.19 -3.03
CA ALA A 81 1.61 -8.79 -1.68
C ALA A 81 2.52 -9.43 -0.61
N ILE A 82 3.79 -9.57 -0.92
CA ILE A 82 4.77 -10.16 0.00
C ILE A 82 5.04 -9.23 1.19
N ARG A 83 5.41 -9.83 2.31
CA ARG A 83 5.86 -9.11 3.50
C ARG A 83 7.16 -9.72 4.02
N VAL A 84 8.28 -9.14 3.59
CA VAL A 84 9.60 -9.59 4.05
C VAL A 84 9.78 -9.31 5.55
N GLY A 85 10.07 -10.36 6.31
CA GLY A 85 10.14 -10.32 7.78
C GLY A 85 8.80 -10.55 8.49
N GLY A 86 7.68 -10.69 7.76
CA GLY A 86 6.36 -10.94 8.34
C GLY A 86 5.88 -9.84 9.28
N LEU A 87 4.95 -10.16 10.17
CA LEU A 87 4.45 -9.22 11.18
C LEU A 87 5.41 -9.04 12.36
N GLU A 88 6.29 -10.01 12.61
CA GLU A 88 7.39 -9.84 13.57
C GLU A 88 8.34 -8.73 13.11
N GLY A 89 8.69 -8.72 11.81
CA GLY A 89 9.48 -7.64 11.22
C GLY A 89 8.82 -6.27 11.42
N ARG A 90 7.51 -6.17 11.20
CA ARG A 90 6.77 -4.94 11.46
C ARG A 90 6.80 -4.51 12.93
N ALA A 91 6.55 -5.42 13.85
CA ALA A 91 6.60 -5.12 15.28
C ALA A 91 7.99 -4.66 15.73
N ASN A 92 9.05 -5.22 15.15
CA ASN A 92 10.42 -4.80 15.37
C ASN A 92 10.71 -3.42 14.76
N ASP A 93 10.18 -3.11 13.57
CA ASP A 93 10.32 -1.78 12.95
C ASP A 93 9.75 -0.68 13.85
N GLU A 94 8.55 -0.91 14.39
CA GLU A 94 7.89 0.00 15.33
C GLU A 94 8.70 0.15 16.63
N ARG A 95 9.13 -0.95 17.23
CA ARG A 95 9.84 -0.97 18.51
C ARG A 95 11.21 -0.27 18.44
N VAL A 96 12.00 -0.56 17.42
CA VAL A 96 13.36 0.03 17.27
C VAL A 96 13.28 1.54 17.08
N ALA A 97 12.33 2.02 16.25
CA ALA A 97 12.14 3.45 16.04
C ALA A 97 11.69 4.17 17.31
N LEU A 98 10.66 3.66 17.98
CA LEU A 98 10.13 4.26 19.20
C LEU A 98 11.17 4.30 20.32
N ALA A 99 12.06 3.30 20.43
CA ALA A 99 13.18 3.33 21.36
C ALA A 99 14.19 4.46 21.09
N GLN A 100 14.19 5.04 19.90
CA GLN A 100 14.98 6.21 19.51
C GLN A 100 14.17 7.52 19.50
N GLY A 101 12.91 7.49 19.95
CA GLY A 101 12.03 8.67 20.00
C GLY A 101 11.52 9.13 18.63
N VAL A 102 11.54 8.27 17.63
CA VAL A 102 11.03 8.57 16.27
C VAL A 102 9.95 7.59 15.84
N LEU A 103 9.18 7.97 14.82
CA LEU A 103 8.08 7.16 14.30
C LEU A 103 8.57 5.90 13.58
N GLY A 104 8.00 4.75 13.95
CA GLY A 104 8.25 3.44 13.33
C GLY A 104 7.05 2.90 12.55
N GLN A 105 6.24 3.76 11.93
CA GLN A 105 5.10 3.32 11.14
C GLN A 105 5.54 2.42 9.97
N GLU A 106 4.70 1.47 9.56
CA GLU A 106 4.99 0.41 8.58
C GLU A 106 5.61 0.90 7.26
N THR A 107 5.17 2.07 6.77
CA THR A 107 5.55 2.58 5.44
C THR A 107 6.08 4.01 5.47
N VAL A 108 6.02 4.67 6.61
CA VAL A 108 6.38 6.07 6.81
C VAL A 108 7.49 6.16 7.87
N GLY A 109 8.43 7.05 7.67
CA GLY A 109 9.51 7.28 8.63
C GLY A 109 10.52 6.14 8.68
N ALA A 110 11.10 5.93 9.86
CA ALA A 110 12.15 4.93 10.08
C ALA A 110 11.67 3.50 9.80
N GLY A 111 10.43 3.17 10.15
CA GLY A 111 9.85 1.84 9.86
C GLY A 111 9.75 1.57 8.36
N GLY A 112 9.31 2.55 7.58
CA GLY A 112 9.22 2.43 6.11
C GLY A 112 10.57 2.22 5.45
N ILE A 113 11.62 2.93 5.92
CA ILE A 113 12.99 2.75 5.44
C ILE A 113 13.49 1.34 5.76
N ALA A 114 13.34 0.88 7.01
CA ALA A 114 13.77 -0.45 7.42
C ALA A 114 13.05 -1.56 6.63
N TYR A 115 11.75 -1.39 6.41
CA TYR A 115 10.95 -2.31 5.59
C TYR A 115 11.41 -2.29 4.12
N GLY A 116 11.68 -1.11 3.56
CA GLY A 116 12.21 -0.96 2.21
C GLY A 116 13.56 -1.66 2.03
N LEU A 117 14.51 -1.43 2.93
CA LEU A 117 15.83 -2.07 2.91
C LEU A 117 15.74 -3.61 2.91
N ARG A 118 14.77 -4.22 3.62
CA ARG A 118 14.55 -5.66 3.59
C ARG A 118 13.86 -6.15 2.33
N THR A 119 12.93 -5.35 1.81
CA THR A 119 12.01 -5.77 0.74
C THR A 119 12.61 -5.59 -0.64
N VAL A 120 13.36 -4.51 -0.87
CA VAL A 120 13.92 -4.16 -2.18
C VAL A 120 14.77 -5.29 -2.79
N PRO A 121 15.72 -5.92 -2.08
CA PRO A 121 16.51 -7.02 -2.66
C PRO A 121 15.64 -8.20 -3.12
N VAL A 122 14.61 -8.55 -2.35
CA VAL A 122 13.67 -9.63 -2.70
C VAL A 122 12.80 -9.25 -3.90
N ALA A 123 12.30 -8.02 -3.92
CA ALA A 123 11.49 -7.52 -5.02
C ALA A 123 12.27 -7.46 -6.34
N VAL A 124 13.54 -7.09 -6.28
CA VAL A 124 14.44 -7.08 -7.45
C VAL A 124 14.68 -8.51 -7.97
N ASP A 125 14.94 -9.49 -7.09
CA ASP A 125 15.07 -10.91 -7.51
C ASP A 125 13.78 -11.40 -8.18
N ILE A 126 12.62 -11.10 -7.60
CA ILE A 126 11.31 -11.42 -8.19
C ILE A 126 11.17 -10.76 -9.56
N ALA A 127 11.47 -9.48 -9.70
CA ALA A 127 11.35 -8.76 -10.98
C ALA A 127 12.24 -9.37 -12.07
N GLN A 128 13.48 -9.74 -11.73
CA GLN A 128 14.40 -10.42 -12.65
C GLN A 128 13.89 -11.80 -13.08
N ARG A 129 13.27 -12.56 -12.17
CA ARG A 129 12.65 -13.85 -12.49
C ARG A 129 11.42 -13.67 -13.37
N VAL A 130 10.55 -12.69 -13.07
CA VAL A 130 9.40 -12.35 -13.92
C VAL A 130 9.84 -11.99 -15.32
N ALA A 131 10.83 -11.12 -15.49
CA ALA A 131 11.37 -10.74 -16.80
C ALA A 131 11.85 -11.94 -17.63
N ARG A 132 12.32 -13.00 -16.96
CA ARG A 132 12.79 -14.23 -17.62
C ARG A 132 11.69 -15.25 -17.86
N LEU A 133 10.79 -15.48 -16.92
CA LEU A 133 9.85 -16.61 -16.89
C LEU A 133 8.45 -16.25 -17.36
N ALA A 134 8.07 -14.98 -17.25
CA ALA A 134 6.78 -14.44 -17.64
C ALA A 134 6.94 -13.01 -18.21
N PRO A 135 7.70 -12.81 -19.29
CA PRO A 135 8.08 -11.47 -19.79
C PRO A 135 6.88 -10.63 -20.23
N ASP A 136 5.77 -11.26 -20.57
CA ASP A 136 4.53 -10.58 -20.99
C ASP A 136 3.56 -10.31 -19.82
N ALA A 137 3.83 -10.84 -18.63
CA ALA A 137 2.98 -10.65 -17.47
C ALA A 137 2.98 -9.19 -16.97
N TRP A 138 1.83 -8.75 -16.49
CA TRP A 138 1.71 -7.51 -15.75
C TRP A 138 1.86 -7.77 -14.25
N VAL A 139 2.71 -6.99 -13.59
CA VAL A 139 2.88 -7.06 -12.14
C VAL A 139 2.07 -5.95 -11.48
N ILE A 140 1.12 -6.35 -10.63
CA ILE A 140 0.36 -5.45 -9.77
C ILE A 140 1.01 -5.48 -8.40
N ASN A 141 1.74 -4.42 -8.06
CA ASN A 141 2.47 -4.36 -6.80
C ASN A 141 1.63 -3.74 -5.68
N PHE A 142 1.32 -4.55 -4.67
CA PHE A 142 0.72 -4.13 -3.41
C PHE A 142 1.70 -4.30 -2.23
N THR A 143 2.92 -4.78 -2.51
CA THR A 143 4.00 -4.89 -1.52
C THR A 143 4.49 -3.51 -1.12
N ASN A 144 4.51 -3.24 0.16
CA ASN A 144 4.92 -1.97 0.73
C ASN A 144 6.44 -1.91 1.05
N PRO A 145 7.01 -0.69 1.09
CA PRO A 145 6.44 0.61 0.66
C PRO A 145 6.19 0.63 -0.85
N ALA A 146 4.91 0.80 -1.26
CA ALA A 146 4.52 0.44 -2.62
C ALA A 146 5.21 1.28 -3.70
N GLY A 147 5.38 2.59 -3.51
CA GLY A 147 6.09 3.45 -4.45
C GLY A 147 7.55 3.04 -4.62
N LEU A 148 8.27 2.85 -3.52
CA LEU A 148 9.67 2.41 -3.48
C LEU A 148 9.87 1.05 -4.16
N VAL A 149 9.03 0.06 -3.81
CA VAL A 149 9.11 -1.30 -4.37
C VAL A 149 8.78 -1.29 -5.87
N THR A 150 7.77 -0.54 -6.29
CA THR A 150 7.43 -0.37 -7.71
C THR A 150 8.59 0.26 -8.48
N GLU A 151 9.27 1.29 -7.92
CA GLU A 151 10.45 1.91 -8.55
C GLU A 151 11.61 0.92 -8.67
N ALA A 152 11.86 0.10 -7.64
CA ALA A 152 12.87 -0.95 -7.70
C ALA A 152 12.60 -1.99 -8.81
N MET A 153 11.35 -2.45 -8.90
CA MET A 153 10.93 -3.46 -9.88
C MET A 153 10.88 -2.89 -11.31
N SER A 154 10.52 -1.61 -11.48
CA SER A 154 10.41 -0.97 -12.80
C SER A 154 11.73 -0.89 -13.55
N ARG A 155 12.86 -0.92 -12.85
CA ARG A 155 14.20 -0.99 -13.45
C ARG A 155 14.43 -2.28 -14.28
N HIS A 156 13.64 -3.32 -14.02
CA HIS A 156 13.71 -4.62 -14.70
C HIS A 156 12.48 -4.90 -15.57
N LEU A 157 11.31 -4.35 -15.22
CA LEU A 157 10.02 -4.64 -15.87
C LEU A 157 9.46 -3.46 -16.67
N GLY A 158 10.11 -2.27 -16.57
CA GLY A 158 9.60 -1.06 -17.20
C GLY A 158 8.20 -0.71 -16.69
N ASP A 159 7.30 -0.37 -17.60
CA ASP A 159 5.92 0.02 -17.29
C ASP A 159 4.97 -1.19 -17.05
N ARG A 160 5.48 -2.42 -17.13
CA ARG A 160 4.71 -3.64 -16.81
C ARG A 160 4.59 -3.91 -15.31
N VAL A 161 5.16 -3.06 -14.45
CA VAL A 161 4.88 -3.07 -13.02
C VAL A 161 4.13 -1.81 -12.63
N ILE A 162 2.99 -1.99 -11.98
CA ILE A 162 2.07 -0.93 -11.56
C ILE A 162 1.79 -1.13 -10.08
N GLY A 163 2.10 -0.12 -9.27
CA GLY A 163 1.79 -0.14 -7.84
C GLY A 163 0.36 0.34 -7.59
N ILE A 164 -0.30 -0.24 -6.60
CA ILE A 164 -1.66 0.13 -6.21
C ILE A 164 -1.75 0.46 -4.73
N CYS A 165 -2.67 1.36 -4.40
CA CYS A 165 -3.08 1.71 -3.05
C CYS A 165 -4.59 1.96 -3.02
N ASP A 166 -5.23 1.66 -1.89
CA ASP A 166 -6.66 1.94 -1.68
C ASP A 166 -6.93 3.33 -1.08
N SER A 167 -5.96 3.91 -0.39
CA SER A 167 -6.13 5.19 0.31
C SER A 167 -6.55 6.36 -0.59
N PRO A 168 -5.93 6.62 -1.76
CA PRO A 168 -6.34 7.74 -2.62
C PRO A 168 -7.75 7.58 -3.17
N VAL A 169 -8.12 6.36 -3.55
CA VAL A 169 -9.46 6.04 -4.07
C VAL A 169 -10.50 6.17 -2.96
N GLY A 170 -10.18 5.69 -1.76
CA GLY A 170 -11.01 5.84 -0.57
C GLY A 170 -11.27 7.31 -0.23
N LEU A 171 -10.20 8.11 -0.19
CA LEU A 171 -10.27 9.55 0.05
C LEU A 171 -11.16 10.26 -0.99
N GLY A 172 -10.93 10.03 -2.29
CA GLY A 172 -11.74 10.62 -3.34
C GLY A 172 -13.22 10.24 -3.27
N ARG A 173 -13.51 8.97 -2.91
CA ARG A 173 -14.89 8.50 -2.70
C ARG A 173 -15.56 9.22 -1.53
N ARG A 174 -14.89 9.38 -0.39
CA ARG A 174 -15.41 10.10 0.77
C ARG A 174 -15.74 11.55 0.42
N ILE A 175 -14.82 12.25 -0.25
CA ILE A 175 -15.02 13.63 -0.71
C ILE A 175 -16.22 13.71 -1.64
N ALA A 176 -16.32 12.85 -2.65
CA ALA A 176 -17.45 12.84 -3.58
C ALA A 176 -18.78 12.61 -2.85
N THR A 177 -18.82 11.66 -1.92
CA THR A 177 -20.02 11.34 -1.13
C THR A 177 -20.49 12.54 -0.28
N VAL A 178 -19.56 13.20 0.42
CA VAL A 178 -19.88 14.39 1.24
C VAL A 178 -20.38 15.55 0.39
N LEU A 179 -19.88 15.68 -0.82
CA LEU A 179 -20.33 16.68 -1.80
C LEU A 179 -21.65 16.30 -2.49
N GLY A 180 -22.20 15.10 -2.23
CA GLY A 180 -23.42 14.60 -2.87
C GLY A 180 -23.24 14.19 -4.33
N ALA A 181 -22.00 13.90 -4.74
CA ALA A 181 -21.67 13.46 -6.09
C ALA A 181 -21.52 11.93 -6.17
N ASP A 182 -21.81 11.35 -7.34
CA ASP A 182 -21.48 9.92 -7.58
C ASP A 182 -19.95 9.79 -7.73
N PRO A 183 -19.27 9.00 -6.87
CA PRO A 183 -17.84 8.82 -6.96
C PRO A 183 -17.34 8.25 -8.31
N ARG A 184 -18.22 7.56 -9.06
CA ARG A 184 -17.89 6.98 -10.37
C ARG A 184 -17.84 8.02 -11.48
N GLU A 185 -18.50 9.16 -11.29
CA GLU A 185 -18.54 10.27 -12.25
C GLU A 185 -17.52 11.38 -11.92
N ALA A 186 -16.87 11.27 -10.75
CA ALA A 186 -15.90 12.23 -10.26
C ALA A 186 -14.49 11.95 -10.81
N PHE A 187 -13.86 12.95 -11.40
CA PHE A 187 -12.42 12.94 -11.64
C PHE A 187 -11.70 13.51 -10.42
N ILE A 188 -10.81 12.72 -9.84
CA ILE A 188 -10.05 13.06 -8.64
C ILE A 188 -8.66 13.51 -9.08
N ASP A 189 -8.36 14.80 -8.93
CA ASP A 189 -7.02 15.35 -9.13
C ASP A 189 -6.18 15.09 -7.87
N TYR A 190 -5.53 13.93 -7.86
CA TYR A 190 -4.64 13.49 -6.78
C TYR A 190 -3.20 13.47 -7.26
N VAL A 191 -2.26 13.90 -6.43
CA VAL A 191 -0.85 13.92 -6.78
C VAL A 191 0.03 13.74 -5.57
N GLY A 192 1.11 12.96 -5.73
CA GLY A 192 2.14 12.79 -4.73
C GLY A 192 2.95 11.51 -4.92
N LEU A 193 3.40 10.95 -3.81
CA LEU A 193 4.01 9.62 -3.70
C LEU A 193 3.06 8.71 -2.93
N ASN A 194 3.30 7.42 -2.96
CA ASN A 194 2.52 6.48 -2.15
C ASN A 194 2.57 6.88 -0.67
N HIS A 195 1.39 7.01 -0.05
CA HIS A 195 1.20 7.49 1.32
C HIS A 195 1.69 8.93 1.58
N LEU A 196 1.91 9.71 0.54
CA LEU A 196 2.36 11.10 0.61
C LEU A 196 1.75 11.90 -0.55
N GLY A 197 0.45 12.12 -0.54
CA GLY A 197 -0.24 12.80 -1.62
C GLY A 197 -1.47 13.57 -1.19
N TRP A 198 -2.01 14.37 -2.10
CA TRP A 198 -3.11 15.30 -1.84
C TRP A 198 -4.15 15.26 -2.96
N VAL A 199 -5.43 15.32 -2.59
CA VAL A 199 -6.50 15.71 -3.51
C VAL A 199 -6.50 17.23 -3.61
N ARG A 200 -6.28 17.75 -4.83
CA ARG A 200 -6.23 19.18 -5.15
C ARG A 200 -7.44 19.68 -5.91
N GLY A 201 -8.23 18.76 -6.45
CA GLY A 201 -9.46 19.03 -7.15
C GLY A 201 -10.34 17.79 -7.21
N LEU A 202 -11.64 18.01 -7.25
CA LEU A 202 -12.62 16.98 -7.51
C LEU A 202 -13.62 17.52 -8.53
N ARG A 203 -13.53 17.00 -9.76
CA ARG A 203 -14.32 17.53 -10.88
C ARG A 203 -15.52 16.64 -11.18
N VAL A 204 -16.70 17.24 -11.12
CA VAL A 204 -17.99 16.61 -11.47
C VAL A 204 -18.67 17.47 -12.54
N ALA A 205 -19.08 16.87 -13.64
CA ALA A 205 -19.70 17.59 -14.77
C ALA A 205 -18.92 18.84 -15.22
N GLY A 206 -17.59 18.77 -15.22
CA GLY A 206 -16.69 19.84 -15.65
C GLY A 206 -16.45 20.95 -14.62
N ARG A 207 -16.98 20.83 -13.40
CA ARG A 207 -16.79 21.82 -12.32
C ARG A 207 -15.89 21.23 -11.23
N ASP A 208 -14.98 22.04 -10.72
CA ASP A 208 -14.21 21.68 -9.52
C ASP A 208 -15.05 22.00 -8.27
N GLU A 209 -15.39 20.96 -7.52
CA GLU A 209 -16.19 21.04 -6.30
C GLU A 209 -15.33 21.14 -5.02
N LEU A 210 -14.02 20.99 -5.10
CA LEU A 210 -13.14 21.09 -3.94
C LEU A 210 -13.21 22.46 -3.24
N PRO A 211 -13.25 23.61 -3.96
CA PRO A 211 -13.40 24.92 -3.31
C PRO A 211 -14.66 25.03 -2.45
N ARG A 212 -15.78 24.39 -2.86
CA ARG A 212 -17.01 24.36 -2.08
C ARG A 212 -16.84 23.58 -0.79
N LEU A 213 -16.15 22.44 -0.84
CA LEU A 213 -15.83 21.64 0.36
C LEU A 213 -14.94 22.43 1.32
N LEU A 214 -13.89 23.06 0.83
CA LEU A 214 -12.95 23.82 1.66
C LEU A 214 -13.58 25.07 2.28
N ALA A 215 -14.60 25.64 1.67
CA ALA A 215 -15.31 26.80 2.20
C ALA A 215 -16.34 26.44 3.31
N ASP A 216 -16.69 25.16 3.48
CA ASP A 216 -17.73 24.72 4.41
C ASP A 216 -17.10 23.86 5.53
N PRO A 217 -16.90 24.42 6.75
CA PRO A 217 -16.33 23.69 7.88
C PRO A 217 -17.17 22.48 8.32
N ASP A 218 -18.50 22.53 8.17
CA ASP A 218 -19.37 21.43 8.57
C ASP A 218 -19.20 20.24 7.62
N LEU A 219 -19.13 20.50 6.31
CA LEU A 219 -18.81 19.46 5.32
C LEU A 219 -17.42 18.91 5.54
N LEU A 220 -16.41 19.78 5.75
CA LEU A 220 -15.03 19.35 6.04
C LEU A 220 -14.96 18.46 7.29
N GLY A 221 -15.66 18.81 8.37
CA GLY A 221 -15.64 18.05 9.61
C GLY A 221 -16.46 16.75 9.57
N SER A 222 -17.21 16.50 8.50
CA SER A 222 -18.14 15.35 8.43
C SER A 222 -17.49 14.03 8.00
N PHE A 223 -16.30 14.04 7.38
CA PHE A 223 -15.61 12.84 6.89
C PHE A 223 -14.26 12.60 7.59
N GLU A 224 -13.66 11.46 7.34
CA GLU A 224 -12.51 10.95 8.08
C GLU A 224 -11.32 11.93 8.13
N GLU A 225 -10.88 12.44 6.99
CA GLU A 225 -9.72 13.34 6.94
C GLU A 225 -10.03 14.70 7.59
N GLY A 226 -11.26 15.16 7.50
CA GLY A 226 -11.68 16.36 8.23
C GLY A 226 -11.60 16.22 9.72
N LYS A 227 -12.02 15.07 10.26
CA LYS A 227 -11.90 14.72 11.68
C LYS A 227 -10.45 14.53 12.10
N LEU A 228 -9.62 13.96 11.22
CA LEU A 228 -8.23 13.61 11.50
C LEU A 228 -7.30 14.82 11.49
N PHE A 229 -7.48 15.75 10.56
CA PHE A 229 -6.58 16.90 10.36
C PHE A 229 -7.10 18.21 10.96
N GLY A 230 -8.40 18.32 11.20
CA GLY A 230 -9.03 19.57 11.60
C GLY A 230 -9.35 20.48 10.39
N THR A 231 -10.49 21.15 10.45
CA THR A 231 -11.04 21.93 9.34
C THR A 231 -10.19 23.17 9.02
N ASP A 232 -9.67 23.84 10.04
CA ASP A 232 -8.80 25.02 9.92
C ASP A 232 -7.49 24.69 9.20
N TRP A 233 -6.89 23.52 9.49
CA TRP A 233 -5.68 23.06 8.84
C TRP A 233 -5.93 22.73 7.36
N LEU A 234 -7.02 22.02 7.05
CA LEU A 234 -7.40 21.70 5.67
C LEU A 234 -7.67 22.96 4.84
N GLN A 235 -8.35 23.93 5.40
CA GLN A 235 -8.57 25.24 4.77
C GLN A 235 -7.26 25.97 4.50
N SER A 236 -6.32 25.93 5.45
CA SER A 236 -4.99 26.54 5.30
C SER A 236 -4.16 25.84 4.22
N LEU A 237 -4.26 24.52 4.09
CA LEU A 237 -3.57 23.74 3.04
C LEU A 237 -4.16 23.99 1.64
N GLY A 238 -5.44 24.27 1.53
CA GLY A 238 -6.14 24.41 0.25
C GLY A 238 -6.26 23.09 -0.53
N ALA A 239 -6.03 21.94 0.12
CA ALA A 239 -6.08 20.60 -0.44
C ALA A 239 -6.41 19.58 0.65
N ILE A 240 -6.88 18.40 0.27
CA ILE A 240 -7.14 17.33 1.23
C ILE A 240 -6.00 16.32 1.20
N PRO A 241 -5.21 16.22 2.28
CA PRO A 241 -4.09 15.30 2.36
C PRO A 241 -4.58 13.85 2.53
N ASN A 242 -3.81 12.90 2.02
CA ASN A 242 -3.96 11.50 2.35
C ASN A 242 -3.76 11.28 3.87
N GLU A 243 -4.48 10.35 4.46
CA GLU A 243 -4.46 10.05 5.91
C GLU A 243 -3.05 9.83 6.49
N TYR A 244 -2.12 9.29 5.69
CA TYR A 244 -0.73 9.06 6.11
C TYR A 244 0.06 10.36 6.33
N LEU A 245 -0.39 11.49 5.75
CA LEU A 245 0.23 12.79 6.01
C LEU A 245 0.02 13.27 7.46
N HIS A 246 -0.90 12.64 8.21
CA HIS A 246 -1.01 12.87 9.64
C HIS A 246 0.32 12.61 10.37
N TYR A 247 1.08 11.59 9.96
CA TYR A 247 2.40 11.27 10.52
C TYR A 247 3.44 12.38 10.30
N TYR A 248 3.28 13.20 9.27
CA TYR A 248 4.16 14.34 8.98
C TYR A 248 3.69 15.61 9.67
N TYR A 249 2.40 15.91 9.63
CA TYR A 249 1.86 17.16 10.17
C TYR A 249 1.70 17.13 11.70
N PHE A 250 1.45 15.95 12.27
CA PHE A 250 1.25 15.72 13.70
C PHE A 250 2.26 14.70 14.26
N ASN A 251 3.52 14.82 13.82
CA ASN A 251 4.55 13.82 14.15
C ASN A 251 4.80 13.69 15.66
N ARG A 252 4.89 14.81 16.37
CA ARG A 252 5.17 14.80 17.81
C ARG A 252 4.06 14.16 18.62
N GLU A 253 2.82 14.50 18.29
CA GLU A 253 1.62 13.95 18.91
C GLU A 253 1.52 12.44 18.63
N THR A 254 1.79 12.05 17.40
CA THR A 254 1.79 10.65 16.99
C THR A 254 2.87 9.83 17.69
N VAL A 255 4.12 10.30 17.72
CA VAL A 255 5.23 9.61 18.43
C VAL A 255 4.89 9.44 19.90
N ARG A 256 4.34 10.50 20.55
CA ARG A 256 3.91 10.43 21.94
C ARG A 256 2.83 9.37 22.13
N ALA A 257 1.76 9.40 21.34
CA ALA A 257 0.66 8.43 21.42
C ALA A 257 1.17 6.99 21.26
N TYR A 258 2.02 6.75 20.25
CA TYR A 258 2.60 5.41 20.02
C TYR A 258 3.56 4.94 21.12
N THR A 259 4.14 5.88 21.88
CA THR A 259 5.00 5.54 23.04
C THR A 259 4.17 5.19 24.27
N GLU A 260 2.97 5.76 24.40
CA GLU A 260 2.09 5.56 25.54
C GLU A 260 1.19 4.32 25.43
N VAL A 261 1.01 3.74 24.21
CA VAL A 261 0.19 2.53 24.04
C VAL A 261 0.89 1.29 24.59
N GLU A 262 0.13 0.42 25.22
CA GLU A 262 0.63 -0.86 25.74
C GLU A 262 1.13 -1.77 24.61
N LYS A 263 0.48 -1.73 23.45
CA LYS A 263 0.75 -2.60 22.31
C LYS A 263 0.64 -1.83 21.00
N THR A 264 1.73 -1.81 20.25
CA THR A 264 1.72 -1.17 18.92
C THR A 264 0.85 -1.93 17.92
N ARG A 265 0.46 -1.26 16.85
CA ARG A 265 -0.34 -1.86 15.76
C ARG A 265 0.31 -3.13 15.19
N GLY A 266 1.62 -3.13 14.99
CA GLY A 266 2.36 -4.29 14.49
C GLY A 266 2.30 -5.47 15.44
N ALA A 267 2.48 -5.24 16.74
CA ALA A 267 2.38 -6.26 17.77
C ALA A 267 0.94 -6.81 17.87
N PHE A 268 -0.08 -5.95 17.82
CA PHE A 268 -1.47 -6.37 17.81
C PHE A 268 -1.78 -7.30 16.62
N LEU A 269 -1.41 -6.89 15.40
CA LEU A 269 -1.67 -7.66 14.18
C LEU A 269 -0.90 -8.98 14.16
N ARG A 270 0.33 -9.00 14.69
CA ARG A 270 1.13 -10.21 14.83
C ARG A 270 0.40 -11.26 15.66
N ASP A 271 -0.05 -10.87 16.84
CA ASP A 271 -0.69 -11.78 17.78
C ASP A 271 -2.06 -12.23 17.26
N GLN A 272 -2.86 -11.32 16.72
CA GLN A 272 -4.16 -11.60 16.12
C GLN A 272 -4.05 -12.61 14.97
N GLN A 273 -3.14 -12.37 14.02
CA GLN A 273 -2.99 -13.27 12.90
C GLN A 273 -2.32 -14.60 13.29
N ALA A 274 -1.44 -14.61 14.30
CA ALA A 274 -0.91 -15.87 14.83
C ALA A 274 -2.03 -16.74 15.38
N GLN A 275 -3.00 -16.17 16.10
CA GLN A 275 -4.18 -16.89 16.59
C GLN A 275 -5.02 -17.44 15.44
N PHE A 276 -5.27 -16.64 14.39
CA PHE A 276 -5.99 -17.10 13.21
C PHE A 276 -5.30 -18.29 12.54
N TYR A 277 -4.00 -18.22 12.24
CA TYR A 277 -3.28 -19.32 11.60
C TYR A 277 -3.16 -20.56 12.50
N ASP A 278 -3.11 -20.39 13.83
CA ASP A 278 -3.12 -21.51 14.76
C ASP A 278 -4.50 -22.20 14.79
N GLU A 279 -5.57 -21.43 14.81
CA GLU A 279 -6.93 -21.98 14.70
C GLU A 279 -7.13 -22.76 13.39
N MET A 280 -6.55 -22.29 12.29
CA MET A 280 -6.63 -22.92 10.97
C MET A 280 -5.92 -24.28 10.88
N LYS A 281 -5.08 -24.65 11.84
CA LYS A 281 -4.50 -25.99 11.93
C LYS A 281 -5.54 -27.07 12.25
N ARG A 282 -6.69 -26.68 12.80
CA ARG A 282 -7.78 -27.61 13.11
C ARG A 282 -8.60 -27.89 11.85
N PRO A 283 -8.79 -29.16 11.44
CA PRO A 283 -9.49 -29.51 10.23
C PRO A 283 -10.98 -29.11 10.21
N ASP A 284 -11.59 -29.08 11.41
CA ASP A 284 -13.02 -28.76 11.63
C ASP A 284 -13.34 -27.28 11.72
N THR A 285 -12.34 -26.41 11.68
CA THR A 285 -12.55 -24.95 11.67
C THR A 285 -13.27 -24.52 10.41
N ALA A 286 -14.37 -23.77 10.55
CA ALA A 286 -15.03 -23.06 9.46
C ALA A 286 -14.14 -21.89 9.04
N ALA A 287 -13.36 -22.09 7.98
CA ALA A 287 -12.24 -21.25 7.62
C ALA A 287 -12.67 -19.81 7.24
N LEU A 288 -13.72 -19.68 6.45
CA LEU A 288 -14.27 -18.37 6.04
C LEU A 288 -14.81 -17.60 7.25
N THR A 289 -15.54 -18.27 8.15
CA THR A 289 -16.08 -17.65 9.37
C THR A 289 -14.96 -17.14 10.29
N ALA A 290 -13.91 -17.94 10.50
CA ALA A 290 -12.76 -17.54 11.29
C ALA A 290 -12.04 -16.35 10.69
N TRP A 291 -11.88 -16.34 9.37
CA TRP A 291 -11.26 -15.25 8.64
C TRP A 291 -12.10 -13.94 8.71
N ASP A 292 -13.42 -14.02 8.49
CA ASP A 292 -14.34 -12.87 8.54
C ASP A 292 -14.32 -12.21 9.93
N ARG A 293 -14.37 -13.00 10.99
CA ARG A 293 -14.26 -12.51 12.37
C ARG A 293 -12.94 -11.74 12.59
N THR A 294 -11.81 -12.36 12.22
CA THR A 294 -10.48 -11.75 12.39
C THR A 294 -10.33 -10.50 11.54
N ARG A 295 -10.93 -10.49 10.35
CA ARG A 295 -10.97 -9.31 9.47
C ARG A 295 -11.73 -8.16 10.10
N ALA A 296 -12.94 -8.39 10.59
CA ALA A 296 -13.76 -7.36 11.21
C ALA A 296 -13.04 -6.69 12.39
N GLU A 297 -12.42 -7.49 13.26
CA GLU A 297 -11.61 -6.99 14.38
C GLU A 297 -10.40 -6.16 13.92
N ARG A 298 -9.71 -6.58 12.88
CA ARG A 298 -8.59 -5.84 12.28
C ARG A 298 -9.04 -4.47 11.74
N GLU A 299 -10.16 -4.42 11.04
CA GLU A 299 -10.67 -3.21 10.41
C GLU A 299 -11.16 -2.21 11.46
N ALA A 300 -11.86 -2.66 12.50
CA ALA A 300 -12.33 -1.82 13.60
C ALA A 300 -11.22 -1.07 14.34
N THR A 301 -9.99 -1.62 14.34
CA THR A 301 -8.83 -1.05 15.05
C THR A 301 -7.85 -0.30 14.13
N TYR A 302 -8.22 -0.02 12.87
CA TYR A 302 -7.33 0.68 11.93
C TYR A 302 -7.14 2.16 12.32
N MET A 303 -5.88 2.61 12.39
CA MET A 303 -5.49 3.98 12.79
C MET A 303 -6.08 4.46 14.15
N ALA A 304 -6.38 3.53 15.06
CA ALA A 304 -7.02 3.88 16.34
C ALA A 304 -6.21 4.93 17.12
N GLU A 305 -4.88 4.81 17.16
CA GLU A 305 -3.99 5.72 17.87
C GLU A 305 -4.03 7.16 17.32
N ASN A 306 -4.08 7.28 15.98
CA ASN A 306 -4.15 8.61 15.33
C ASN A 306 -5.54 9.24 15.53
N ARG A 307 -6.59 8.45 15.49
CA ARG A 307 -7.98 8.90 15.71
C ARG A 307 -8.18 9.36 17.15
N GLU A 308 -7.61 8.65 18.11
CA GLU A 308 -7.63 9.04 19.52
C GLU A 308 -6.90 10.37 19.72
N THR A 309 -5.72 10.51 19.13
CA THR A 309 -4.93 11.76 19.20
C THR A 309 -5.67 12.94 18.57
N ALA A 310 -6.40 12.71 17.49
CA ALA A 310 -7.20 13.74 16.81
C ALA A 310 -8.59 13.98 17.44
N GLY A 311 -9.02 13.15 18.41
CA GLY A 311 -10.38 13.20 18.94
C GLY A 311 -11.45 12.78 17.91
N ALA A 312 -11.10 11.99 16.91
CA ALA A 312 -11.94 11.68 15.75
C ALA A 312 -13.01 10.60 16.01
N GLY A 313 -13.06 10.00 17.21
CA GLY A 313 -14.03 8.95 17.57
C GLY A 313 -13.82 7.63 16.83
N GLU A 314 -14.86 6.79 16.75
CA GLU A 314 -14.82 5.51 16.02
C GLU A 314 -14.89 5.72 14.50
N ARG A 315 -14.37 4.74 13.73
CA ARG A 315 -14.39 4.77 12.27
C ARG A 315 -15.79 4.42 11.74
N ASP A 316 -16.26 5.14 10.74
CA ASP A 316 -17.53 4.86 10.10
C ASP A 316 -17.50 3.49 9.38
N ALA A 317 -18.61 2.76 9.41
CA ALA A 317 -18.70 1.41 8.84
C ALA A 317 -18.44 1.38 7.31
N ASP A 318 -18.79 2.45 6.60
CA ASP A 318 -18.55 2.58 5.16
C ASP A 318 -17.07 2.73 4.80
N ASP A 319 -16.23 3.15 5.75
CA ASP A 319 -14.78 3.22 5.59
C ASP A 319 -14.08 1.87 5.80
N LEU A 320 -14.78 0.87 6.31
CA LEU A 320 -14.27 -0.48 6.56
C LEU A 320 -14.26 -1.35 5.30
N SER A 321 -14.90 -0.95 4.20
CA SER A 321 -14.89 -1.71 2.96
C SER A 321 -13.54 -1.53 2.26
N GLY A 322 -12.71 -2.56 2.23
CA GLY A 322 -11.45 -2.60 1.47
C GLY A 322 -11.62 -2.02 0.05
N GLY A 323 -10.51 -1.69 -0.62
CA GLY A 323 -10.58 -1.01 -1.92
C GLY A 323 -9.53 -1.48 -2.91
N TYR A 324 -8.37 -1.94 -2.42
CA TYR A 324 -7.25 -2.33 -3.27
C TYR A 324 -7.57 -3.54 -4.17
N GLU A 325 -8.42 -4.47 -3.72
CA GLU A 325 -8.88 -5.60 -4.53
C GLU A 325 -9.76 -5.14 -5.71
N LYS A 326 -10.52 -4.07 -5.51
CA LYS A 326 -11.34 -3.44 -6.57
C LYS A 326 -10.44 -2.69 -7.56
N VAL A 327 -9.41 -2.00 -7.07
CA VAL A 327 -8.40 -1.35 -7.93
C VAL A 327 -7.66 -2.40 -8.75
N ALA A 328 -7.21 -3.50 -8.13
CA ALA A 328 -6.53 -4.60 -8.82
C ALA A 328 -7.42 -5.24 -9.90
N LEU A 329 -8.69 -5.52 -9.58
CA LEU A 329 -9.63 -6.09 -10.56
C LEU A 329 -9.91 -5.13 -11.72
N ALA A 330 -10.13 -3.83 -11.43
CA ALA A 330 -10.36 -2.82 -12.45
C ALA A 330 -9.14 -2.68 -13.38
N LEU A 331 -7.92 -2.71 -12.81
CA LEU A 331 -6.67 -2.67 -13.55
C LEU A 331 -6.52 -3.90 -14.47
N MET A 332 -6.75 -5.11 -13.95
CA MET A 332 -6.71 -6.34 -14.74
C MET A 332 -7.73 -6.32 -15.88
N ARG A 333 -8.96 -5.86 -15.63
CA ARG A 333 -10.02 -5.76 -16.65
C ARG A 333 -9.68 -4.74 -17.72
N ALA A 334 -9.17 -3.56 -17.32
CA ALA A 334 -8.77 -2.51 -18.24
C ALA A 334 -7.69 -3.02 -19.21
N ILE A 335 -6.67 -3.69 -18.69
CA ILE A 335 -5.58 -4.23 -19.51
C ILE A 335 -6.04 -5.42 -20.37
N ALA A 336 -6.75 -6.38 -19.79
CA ALA A 336 -7.09 -7.62 -20.47
C ALA A 336 -8.20 -7.48 -21.53
N ARG A 337 -9.07 -6.47 -21.37
CA ARG A 337 -10.28 -6.29 -22.20
C ARG A 337 -10.34 -4.96 -22.93
N ASP A 338 -9.30 -4.13 -22.79
CA ASP A 338 -9.31 -2.74 -23.27
C ASP A 338 -10.49 -1.92 -22.71
N GLU A 339 -10.92 -2.24 -21.47
CA GLU A 339 -11.96 -1.47 -20.76
C GLU A 339 -11.34 -0.19 -20.21
N ARG A 340 -11.32 0.88 -21.01
CA ARG A 340 -10.69 2.14 -20.61
C ARG A 340 -11.25 2.67 -19.32
N THR A 341 -10.36 2.99 -18.37
CA THR A 341 -10.73 3.52 -17.06
C THR A 341 -9.68 4.50 -16.56
N THR A 342 -10.05 5.29 -15.56
CA THR A 342 -9.11 6.15 -14.83
C THR A 342 -8.92 5.61 -13.43
N LEU A 343 -7.67 5.36 -13.04
CA LEU A 343 -7.30 4.87 -11.71
C LEU A 343 -6.16 5.73 -11.14
N ILE A 344 -6.10 5.89 -9.82
CA ILE A 344 -4.94 6.49 -9.17
C ILE A 344 -3.96 5.36 -8.87
N LEU A 345 -2.75 5.44 -9.44
CA LEU A 345 -1.79 4.35 -9.46
C LEU A 345 -0.38 4.86 -9.18
N ASN A 346 0.47 3.97 -8.68
CA ASN A 346 1.90 4.19 -8.54
C ASN A 346 2.60 3.75 -9.82
N VAL A 347 3.06 4.71 -10.61
CA VAL A 347 3.67 4.50 -11.94
C VAL A 347 4.89 5.37 -12.13
N ARG A 348 5.73 5.04 -13.12
CA ARG A 348 6.82 5.92 -13.53
C ARG A 348 6.26 7.28 -13.94
N ASN A 349 6.94 8.32 -13.55
CA ASN A 349 6.52 9.72 -13.76
C ASN A 349 6.32 10.09 -15.23
N GLN A 350 7.22 9.66 -16.09
CA GLN A 350 7.18 9.98 -17.54
C GLN A 350 6.95 11.48 -17.85
N GLY A 351 7.25 12.36 -16.89
CA GLY A 351 7.08 13.81 -17.00
C GLY A 351 5.70 14.34 -16.52
N ALA A 352 4.84 13.49 -15.96
CA ALA A 352 3.53 13.92 -15.46
C ALA A 352 3.63 14.91 -14.29
N LEU A 353 4.61 14.73 -13.40
CA LEU A 353 4.95 15.66 -12.32
C LEU A 353 6.33 16.27 -12.57
N SER A 354 6.38 17.56 -12.87
CA SER A 354 7.57 18.24 -13.39
C SER A 354 8.74 18.36 -12.42
N VAL A 355 8.52 18.22 -11.09
CA VAL A 355 9.56 18.36 -10.06
C VAL A 355 10.40 17.10 -9.85
N LEU A 356 10.02 15.98 -10.45
CA LEU A 356 10.72 14.71 -10.38
C LEU A 356 11.13 14.26 -11.79
N ASP A 357 12.19 13.46 -11.87
CA ASP A 357 12.61 12.88 -13.15
C ASP A 357 11.65 11.80 -13.67
N THR A 358 11.83 11.40 -14.91
CA THR A 358 10.92 10.50 -15.64
C THR A 358 10.84 9.08 -15.07
N ASP A 359 11.86 8.64 -14.35
CA ASP A 359 11.94 7.29 -13.78
C ASP A 359 11.43 7.18 -12.34
N ALA A 360 11.21 8.32 -11.68
CA ALA A 360 10.63 8.35 -10.35
C ALA A 360 9.21 7.75 -10.37
N VAL A 361 8.91 6.86 -9.44
CA VAL A 361 7.53 6.38 -9.27
C VAL A 361 6.74 7.40 -8.44
N ILE A 362 5.61 7.82 -8.99
CA ILE A 362 4.68 8.78 -8.40
C ILE A 362 3.27 8.18 -8.30
N GLU A 363 2.41 8.76 -7.48
CA GLU A 363 1.01 8.34 -7.34
C GLU A 363 0.09 9.43 -7.91
N VAL A 364 -0.52 9.14 -9.06
CA VAL A 364 -1.32 10.09 -9.86
C VAL A 364 -2.46 9.39 -10.57
N PRO A 365 -3.50 10.13 -11.06
CA PRO A 365 -4.47 9.59 -11.99
C PRO A 365 -3.79 9.10 -13.27
N CYS A 366 -4.18 7.90 -13.70
CA CYS A 366 -3.71 7.27 -14.92
C CYS A 366 -4.90 6.89 -15.80
N LEU A 367 -4.81 7.13 -17.08
CA LEU A 367 -5.66 6.44 -18.06
C LEU A 367 -5.11 5.02 -18.22
N VAL A 368 -5.98 4.02 -18.10
CA VAL A 368 -5.61 2.61 -18.25
C VAL A 368 -6.36 2.00 -19.41
N ASP A 369 -5.64 1.28 -20.27
CA ASP A 369 -6.16 0.50 -21.40
C ASP A 369 -5.32 -0.77 -21.60
N ALA A 370 -5.48 -1.47 -22.72
CA ALA A 370 -4.73 -2.70 -23.04
C ALA A 370 -3.21 -2.49 -23.11
N ASN A 371 -2.73 -1.25 -23.24
CA ASN A 371 -1.31 -0.92 -23.27
C ASN A 371 -0.72 -0.61 -21.86
N GLY A 372 -1.56 -0.67 -20.83
CA GLY A 372 -1.20 -0.42 -19.44
C GLY A 372 -1.66 0.93 -18.90
N ALA A 373 -0.92 1.48 -17.95
CA ALA A 373 -1.25 2.71 -17.25
C ALA A 373 -0.45 3.89 -17.81
N HIS A 374 -1.17 4.94 -18.22
CA HIS A 374 -0.60 6.18 -18.78
C HIS A 374 -0.84 7.31 -17.78
N PRO A 375 0.19 7.84 -17.11
CA PRO A 375 0.03 8.91 -16.14
C PRO A 375 -0.52 10.18 -16.81
N VAL A 376 -1.52 10.78 -16.18
CA VAL A 376 -2.07 12.06 -16.61
C VAL A 376 -1.16 13.17 -16.07
N ALA A 377 -0.81 14.13 -16.94
CA ALA A 377 -0.05 15.29 -16.52
C ALA A 377 -0.82 16.08 -15.45
N VAL A 378 -0.12 16.45 -14.39
CA VAL A 378 -0.69 17.18 -13.25
C VAL A 378 -0.09 18.58 -13.17
N ASP A 379 -0.88 19.54 -12.68
CA ASP A 379 -0.39 20.87 -12.38
C ASP A 379 0.69 20.85 -11.29
N PRO A 380 1.57 21.85 -11.19
CA PRO A 380 2.58 21.94 -10.15
C PRO A 380 1.99 21.81 -8.75
N LEU A 381 2.71 21.10 -7.86
CA LEU A 381 2.38 21.05 -6.44
C LEU A 381 2.61 22.42 -5.77
N PRO A 382 1.86 22.76 -4.71
CA PRO A 382 2.22 23.84 -3.81
C PRO A 382 3.63 23.65 -3.25
N ASP A 383 4.34 24.74 -2.93
CA ASP A 383 5.75 24.69 -2.50
C ASP A 383 5.99 23.76 -1.29
N HIS A 384 5.09 23.77 -0.31
CA HIS A 384 5.22 22.91 0.87
C HIS A 384 5.13 21.42 0.51
N ALA A 385 4.24 21.05 -0.40
CA ALA A 385 4.08 19.68 -0.88
C ALA A 385 5.25 19.27 -1.78
N THR A 386 5.72 20.18 -2.66
CA THR A 386 6.91 19.99 -3.49
C THR A 386 8.14 19.68 -2.65
N GLY A 387 8.40 20.47 -1.59
CA GLY A 387 9.53 20.25 -0.69
C GLY A 387 9.48 18.87 -0.03
N LEU A 388 8.31 18.46 0.44
CA LEU A 388 8.14 17.17 1.11
C LEU A 388 8.27 15.99 0.13
N VAL A 389 7.67 16.08 -1.05
CA VAL A 389 7.77 15.06 -2.12
C VAL A 389 9.24 14.87 -2.54
N CYS A 390 9.97 15.96 -2.78
CA CYS A 390 11.39 15.89 -3.16
C CYS A 390 12.25 15.28 -2.03
N ALA A 391 12.01 15.66 -0.77
CA ALA A 391 12.74 15.13 0.36
C ALA A 391 12.53 13.61 0.51
N VAL A 392 11.27 13.14 0.49
CA VAL A 392 10.95 11.71 0.63
C VAL A 392 11.43 10.92 -0.58
N LYS A 393 11.26 11.41 -1.81
CA LYS A 393 11.80 10.75 -3.00
C LYS A 393 13.32 10.63 -2.95
N GLY A 394 14.01 11.64 -2.44
CA GLY A 394 15.46 11.56 -2.20
C GLY A 394 15.83 10.43 -1.23
N VAL A 395 15.05 10.28 -0.15
CA VAL A 395 15.24 9.17 0.81
C VAL A 395 14.98 7.82 0.16
N GLU A 396 13.89 7.66 -0.59
CA GLU A 396 13.59 6.40 -1.31
C GLU A 396 14.76 5.98 -2.21
N ARG A 397 15.40 6.92 -2.90
CA ARG A 397 16.57 6.65 -3.75
C ARG A 397 17.81 6.25 -2.98
N GLU A 398 18.03 6.84 -1.79
CA GLU A 398 19.10 6.37 -0.92
C GLU A 398 18.83 4.96 -0.39
N VAL A 399 17.57 4.60 -0.14
CA VAL A 399 17.20 3.22 0.22
C VAL A 399 17.49 2.25 -0.93
N LEU A 400 17.11 2.61 -2.17
CA LEU A 400 17.43 1.80 -3.36
C LEU A 400 18.93 1.63 -3.52
N ALA A 401 19.71 2.71 -3.42
CA ALA A 401 21.16 2.67 -3.54
C ALA A 401 21.82 1.87 -2.41
N ALA A 402 21.32 1.98 -1.18
CA ALA A 402 21.80 1.19 -0.05
C ALA A 402 21.54 -0.31 -0.25
N ALA A 403 20.35 -0.66 -0.74
CA ALA A 403 19.97 -2.04 -1.02
C ALA A 403 20.80 -2.65 -2.18
N GLU A 404 21.01 -1.90 -3.25
CA GLU A 404 21.77 -2.33 -4.42
C GLU A 404 23.26 -2.54 -4.12
N ASN A 405 23.87 -1.63 -3.34
CA ASN A 405 25.30 -1.64 -3.08
C ASN A 405 25.68 -2.34 -1.75
N GLY A 406 24.72 -2.79 -0.95
CA GLY A 406 24.95 -3.32 0.39
C GLY A 406 25.56 -2.31 1.36
N SER A 407 25.30 -1.01 1.16
CA SER A 407 26.00 0.07 1.85
C SER A 407 25.32 0.51 3.13
N ARG A 408 25.93 0.21 4.28
CA ARG A 408 25.50 0.67 5.59
C ARG A 408 25.53 2.21 5.72
N THR A 409 26.56 2.85 5.16
CA THR A 409 26.68 4.32 5.20
C THR A 409 25.58 5.01 4.40
N THR A 410 25.22 4.45 3.25
CA THR A 410 24.08 4.94 2.44
C THR A 410 22.74 4.70 3.18
N ALA A 411 22.59 3.58 3.87
CA ALA A 411 21.42 3.36 4.72
C ALA A 411 21.32 4.40 5.86
N VAL A 412 22.43 4.72 6.55
CA VAL A 412 22.46 5.81 7.55
C VAL A 412 22.05 7.14 6.93
N LYS A 413 22.52 7.44 5.71
CA LYS A 413 22.15 8.66 4.98
C LYS A 413 20.63 8.68 4.69
N ALA A 414 20.04 7.57 4.25
CA ALA A 414 18.60 7.46 4.01
C ALA A 414 17.79 7.81 5.26
N PHE A 415 18.14 7.23 6.42
CA PHE A 415 17.49 7.58 7.68
C PHE A 415 17.69 9.04 8.07
N ALA A 416 18.92 9.56 7.98
CA ALA A 416 19.25 10.90 8.40
C ALA A 416 18.58 12.01 7.58
N LEU A 417 18.29 11.74 6.31
CA LEU A 417 17.63 12.69 5.41
C LEU A 417 16.10 12.63 5.46
N HIS A 418 15.55 11.62 6.14
CA HIS A 418 14.08 11.51 6.23
C HIS A 418 13.51 12.61 7.12
N PRO A 419 12.45 13.35 6.71
CA PRO A 419 11.87 14.46 7.48
C PRO A 419 11.42 14.11 8.91
N LEU A 420 11.14 12.83 9.18
CA LEU A 420 10.71 12.33 10.50
C LEU A 420 11.87 11.76 11.34
N VAL A 421 13.13 11.96 10.91
CA VAL A 421 14.33 11.58 11.66
C VAL A 421 15.18 12.84 11.81
N ASP A 422 15.34 13.33 13.00
CA ASP A 422 15.87 14.67 13.29
C ASP A 422 17.38 14.72 13.59
N SER A 423 18.09 13.57 13.46
CA SER A 423 19.49 13.47 13.88
C SER A 423 20.26 12.35 13.17
N VAL A 424 21.47 12.65 12.70
CA VAL A 424 22.43 11.68 12.17
C VAL A 424 22.80 10.61 13.21
N ASN A 425 22.88 10.98 14.49
CA ASN A 425 23.18 10.03 15.54
C ASN A 425 22.01 9.10 15.83
N VAL A 426 20.76 9.58 15.71
CA VAL A 426 19.56 8.73 15.73
C VAL A 426 19.60 7.76 14.54
N ALA A 427 19.87 8.24 13.33
CA ALA A 427 20.00 7.42 12.14
C ALA A 427 21.01 6.27 12.28
N ARG A 428 22.18 6.53 12.89
CA ARG A 428 23.19 5.49 13.16
C ARG A 428 22.65 4.42 14.11
N ARG A 429 22.01 4.83 15.22
CA ARG A 429 21.40 3.89 16.17
C ARG A 429 20.23 3.09 15.57
N LEU A 430 19.46 3.72 14.68
CA LEU A 430 18.41 3.02 13.93
C LEU A 430 18.99 1.91 13.06
N VAL A 431 20.03 2.19 12.27
CA VAL A 431 20.69 1.17 11.44
C VAL A 431 21.28 0.05 12.31
N GLU A 432 21.89 0.38 13.45
CA GLU A 432 22.39 -0.62 14.42
C GLU A 432 21.24 -1.49 14.92
N GLY A 433 20.20 -0.89 15.48
CA GLY A 433 19.07 -1.62 16.05
C GLY A 433 18.32 -2.47 15.01
N TYR A 434 18.13 -1.96 13.78
CA TYR A 434 17.48 -2.72 12.73
C TYR A 434 18.34 -3.88 12.20
N THR A 435 19.65 -3.70 12.06
CA THR A 435 20.54 -4.80 11.66
C THR A 435 20.66 -5.90 12.72
N GLU A 436 20.49 -5.55 13.99
CA GLU A 436 20.48 -6.51 15.10
C GLU A 436 19.23 -7.40 15.08
N VAL A 437 18.05 -6.81 14.81
CA VAL A 437 16.77 -7.53 14.89
C VAL A 437 16.29 -8.13 13.57
N HIS A 438 16.89 -7.73 12.44
CA HIS A 438 16.51 -8.20 11.11
C HIS A 438 17.67 -8.92 10.40
N PRO A 439 17.70 -10.26 10.44
CA PRO A 439 18.74 -11.03 9.72
C PRO A 439 18.81 -10.70 8.21
N GLY A 440 17.69 -10.33 7.60
CA GLY A 440 17.62 -9.89 6.20
C GLY A 440 18.39 -8.60 5.88
N LEU A 441 18.90 -7.86 6.88
CA LEU A 441 19.75 -6.68 6.70
C LEU A 441 21.25 -6.96 6.85
N ALA A 442 21.66 -8.23 7.04
CA ALA A 442 23.08 -8.62 7.19
C ALA A 442 23.95 -8.32 5.95
N TYR A 443 23.34 -8.01 4.81
CA TYR A 443 24.02 -7.60 3.58
C TYR A 443 24.57 -6.17 3.65
N LEU A 444 24.07 -5.32 4.55
CA LEU A 444 24.56 -3.94 4.77
C LEU A 444 25.91 -3.99 5.50
N LYS A 445 26.96 -3.54 4.83
CA LYS A 445 28.35 -3.56 5.32
C LYS A 445 28.94 -2.15 5.38
#